data_8af85af528c1f47d7e32ea404d6626fb
#
_entry.id   8af85af528c1f47d7e32ea404d6626fb
#
_cell.length_a   1.000
_cell.length_b   1.000
_cell.length_c   1.000
_cell.angle_alpha   90.00
_cell.angle_beta   90.00
_cell.angle_gamma   90.00
#
_symmetry.space_group_name_H-M   'P 1'
#
loop_
_entity.id
_entity.type
_entity.pdbx_description
1 polymer ?
#
loop_
_entity_poly.entity_id
_entity_poly.type
_entity_poly.pdbx_seq_one_letter_code
_entity_poly.pdbx_strand_id
1 'polypeptide(L)'
;MKVCGLDVHKDSIFCSIYDGKTTSEVKIFDSTTRAIYEMGEYLMTERVKRVAMESTSIYWIPVWNILLEMGFELTLVNPFLIKQMPGRKSDVKDAQWIATLLHKNLIRGSVIPNSTIQELRFYTRKYMKLQQDKSKLLTKMDRIIVMANIRISSCVSKLTNKSVIMVIDALIKGETNPDNLMKLVYGNTKNKQSGKLREALTGYIKDHHRKALKWEKEIYDNLERQTIECVEEMERICEEHYKDEMVLLQSLPGVSKITAICLIAETGADMSVFENSGKLTGWAGLRPRNDES
;
A
#
# COMPACT_ATOMS: atom_id res chain seq x y z
N MET A 1 3.28 -24.12 29.81
CA MET A 1 3.14 -22.67 29.77
C MET A 1 1.89 -22.34 28.95
N LYS A 2 0.98 -21.51 29.51
CA LYS A 2 -0.23 -21.13 28.75
C LYS A 2 0.11 -20.17 27.63
N VAL A 3 -0.53 -20.33 26.49
CA VAL A 3 -0.44 -19.46 25.31
C VAL A 3 -1.84 -19.11 24.81
N CYS A 4 -1.97 -18.01 24.07
CA CYS A 4 -3.24 -17.57 23.51
C CYS A 4 -3.18 -17.51 21.98
N GLY A 5 -4.28 -17.91 21.35
CA GLY A 5 -4.56 -17.66 19.94
C GLY A 5 -5.73 -16.69 19.81
N LEU A 6 -5.58 -15.72 18.92
CA LEU A 6 -6.60 -14.74 18.58
C LEU A 6 -6.97 -14.86 17.12
N ASP A 7 -8.26 -14.95 16.85
CA ASP A 7 -8.82 -14.73 15.52
C ASP A 7 -9.51 -13.36 15.51
N VAL A 8 -8.96 -12.43 14.72
CA VAL A 8 -9.32 -11.01 14.79
C VAL A 8 -10.17 -10.63 13.60
N HIS A 9 -11.40 -10.23 13.87
CA HIS A 9 -12.36 -9.70 12.90
C HIS A 9 -12.55 -8.19 13.07
N LYS A 10 -13.36 -7.60 12.20
CA LYS A 10 -13.67 -6.16 12.22
C LYS A 10 -14.26 -5.70 13.55
N ASP A 11 -15.25 -6.42 14.07
CA ASP A 11 -16.06 -6.00 15.20
C ASP A 11 -15.93 -6.95 16.41
N SER A 12 -15.13 -8.03 16.28
CA SER A 12 -14.98 -9.05 17.33
C SER A 12 -13.61 -9.72 17.29
N ILE A 13 -13.15 -10.17 18.45
CA ILE A 13 -11.91 -10.91 18.65
C ILE A 13 -12.24 -12.21 19.36
N PHE A 14 -12.00 -13.32 18.71
CA PHE A 14 -12.15 -14.66 19.29
C PHE A 14 -10.83 -15.03 19.99
N CYS A 15 -10.91 -15.27 21.29
CA CYS A 15 -9.76 -15.51 22.15
C CYS A 15 -9.84 -16.90 22.76
N SER A 16 -8.81 -17.70 22.59
CA SER A 16 -8.70 -19.02 23.22
C SER A 16 -7.32 -19.25 23.81
N ILE A 17 -7.28 -19.82 24.99
CA ILE A 17 -6.07 -20.16 25.73
C ILE A 17 -5.82 -21.65 25.63
N TYR A 18 -4.56 -22.05 25.40
CA TYR A 18 -4.11 -23.43 25.42
C TYR A 18 -3.05 -23.62 26.51
N ASP A 19 -3.27 -24.60 27.38
CA ASP A 19 -2.41 -24.89 28.54
C ASP A 19 -1.33 -25.96 28.28
N GLY A 20 -1.36 -26.56 27.10
CA GLY A 20 -0.50 -27.68 26.68
C GLY A 20 -1.23 -29.02 26.68
N LYS A 21 -2.45 -29.10 27.18
CA LYS A 21 -3.31 -30.28 27.18
C LYS A 21 -4.66 -30.02 26.56
N THR A 22 -5.32 -28.94 26.99
CA THR A 22 -6.66 -28.56 26.57
C THR A 22 -6.73 -27.09 26.14
N THR A 23 -7.63 -26.80 25.21
CA THR A 23 -8.00 -25.42 24.85
C THR A 23 -9.13 -24.97 25.76
N SER A 24 -9.11 -23.71 26.16
CA SER A 24 -10.24 -23.08 26.84
C SER A 24 -11.46 -22.97 25.92
N GLU A 25 -12.64 -22.74 26.49
CA GLU A 25 -13.74 -22.19 25.72
C GLU A 25 -13.32 -20.85 25.10
N VAL A 26 -13.84 -20.56 23.90
CA VAL A 26 -13.54 -19.32 23.21
C VAL A 26 -14.31 -18.20 23.84
N LYS A 27 -13.59 -17.19 24.32
CA LYS A 27 -14.19 -15.92 24.74
C LYS A 27 -14.19 -14.95 23.56
N ILE A 28 -15.27 -14.19 23.45
CA ILE A 28 -15.44 -13.17 22.40
C ILE A 28 -15.34 -11.80 23.06
N PHE A 29 -14.47 -10.97 22.54
CA PHE A 29 -14.32 -9.56 22.94
C PHE A 29 -14.67 -8.66 21.76
N ASP A 30 -15.17 -7.47 22.04
CA ASP A 30 -15.32 -6.43 21.01
C ASP A 30 -13.95 -5.92 20.59
N SER A 31 -13.85 -5.33 19.38
CA SER A 31 -12.62 -4.75 18.86
C SER A 31 -12.40 -3.27 19.26
N THR A 32 -13.14 -2.79 20.28
CA THR A 32 -12.92 -1.45 20.83
C THR A 32 -11.63 -1.41 21.67
N THR A 33 -10.98 -0.25 21.73
CA THR A 33 -9.77 -0.06 22.54
C THR A 33 -9.93 -0.56 23.97
N ARG A 34 -11.05 -0.23 24.62
CA ARG A 34 -11.36 -0.67 25.98
C ARG A 34 -11.45 -2.19 26.08
N ALA A 35 -12.17 -2.83 25.16
CA ALA A 35 -12.35 -4.28 25.19
C ALA A 35 -11.03 -5.03 24.92
N ILE A 36 -10.12 -4.44 24.12
CA ILE A 36 -8.80 -5.01 23.90
C ILE A 36 -7.94 -4.94 25.17
N TYR A 37 -7.99 -3.83 25.94
CA TYR A 37 -7.34 -3.76 27.24
C TYR A 37 -7.95 -4.77 28.24
N GLU A 38 -9.29 -4.88 28.32
CA GLU A 38 -9.98 -5.86 29.15
C GLU A 38 -9.58 -7.32 28.79
N MET A 39 -9.42 -7.60 27.51
CA MET A 39 -8.88 -8.87 27.03
C MET A 39 -7.43 -9.09 27.48
N GLY A 40 -6.59 -8.06 27.39
CA GLY A 40 -5.20 -8.11 27.85
C GLY A 40 -5.12 -8.39 29.35
N GLU A 41 -5.91 -7.72 30.19
CA GLU A 41 -6.00 -7.94 31.63
C GLU A 41 -6.47 -9.38 31.93
N TYR A 42 -7.46 -9.87 31.20
CA TYR A 42 -7.88 -11.28 31.30
C TYR A 42 -6.72 -12.23 31.01
N LEU A 43 -5.98 -12.00 29.94
CA LEU A 43 -4.82 -12.84 29.57
C LEU A 43 -3.70 -12.78 30.63
N MET A 44 -3.46 -11.62 31.26
CA MET A 44 -2.53 -11.49 32.40
C MET A 44 -2.98 -12.30 33.61
N THR A 45 -4.27 -12.23 33.97
CA THR A 45 -4.87 -13.01 35.06
C THR A 45 -4.70 -14.52 34.82
N GLU A 46 -4.84 -14.96 33.56
CA GLU A 46 -4.61 -16.35 33.15
C GLU A 46 -3.13 -16.72 33.03
N ARG A 47 -2.21 -15.80 33.31
CA ARG A 47 -0.75 -15.96 33.22
C ARG A 47 -0.27 -16.36 31.82
N VAL A 48 -0.93 -15.85 30.80
CA VAL A 48 -0.49 -15.97 29.40
C VAL A 48 0.62 -14.95 29.16
N LYS A 49 1.70 -15.36 28.50
CA LYS A 49 2.77 -14.47 28.04
C LYS A 49 2.86 -14.35 26.53
N ARG A 50 2.60 -15.45 25.84
CA ARG A 50 2.73 -15.53 24.38
C ARG A 50 1.33 -15.54 23.74
N VAL A 51 1.16 -14.64 22.76
CA VAL A 51 -0.10 -14.50 22.01
C VAL A 51 0.19 -14.57 20.53
N ALA A 52 -0.55 -15.37 19.78
CA ALA A 52 -0.51 -15.37 18.32
C ALA A 52 -1.83 -14.87 17.75
N MET A 53 -1.76 -14.13 16.65
CA MET A 53 -2.93 -13.64 15.92
C MET A 53 -2.73 -13.74 14.42
N GLU A 54 -3.82 -13.94 13.68
CA GLU A 54 -3.83 -13.97 12.23
C GLU A 54 -3.78 -12.57 11.64
N SER A 55 -2.99 -12.36 10.58
CA SER A 55 -2.85 -11.07 9.88
C SER A 55 -4.00 -10.77 8.92
N THR A 56 -5.25 -10.86 9.41
CA THR A 56 -6.43 -10.60 8.60
C THR A 56 -6.63 -9.11 8.36
N SER A 57 -6.46 -8.66 7.12
CA SER A 57 -6.62 -7.25 6.70
C SER A 57 -5.79 -6.29 7.59
N ILE A 58 -6.42 -5.25 8.14
CA ILE A 58 -5.82 -4.24 9.04
C ILE A 58 -6.28 -4.41 10.49
N TYR A 59 -7.21 -5.32 10.78
CA TYR A 59 -7.88 -5.42 12.08
C TYR A 59 -6.95 -5.87 13.21
N TRP A 60 -5.91 -6.61 12.89
CA TRP A 60 -4.89 -7.06 13.85
C TRP A 60 -4.03 -5.90 14.40
N ILE A 61 -3.90 -4.77 13.68
CA ILE A 61 -2.99 -3.67 14.03
C ILE A 61 -3.31 -3.05 15.40
N PRO A 62 -4.55 -2.64 15.71
CA PRO A 62 -4.88 -2.09 17.03
C PRO A 62 -4.67 -3.12 18.15
N VAL A 63 -5.02 -4.38 17.92
CA VAL A 63 -4.83 -5.46 18.89
C VAL A 63 -3.37 -5.70 19.18
N TRP A 64 -2.55 -5.74 18.12
CA TRP A 64 -1.11 -5.86 18.23
C TRP A 64 -0.49 -4.75 19.07
N ASN A 65 -0.80 -3.49 18.74
CA ASN A 65 -0.20 -2.34 19.39
C ASN A 65 -0.51 -2.31 20.89
N ILE A 66 -1.76 -2.55 21.27
CA ILE A 66 -2.19 -2.54 22.68
C ILE A 66 -1.57 -3.72 23.44
N LEU A 67 -1.61 -4.93 22.91
CA LEU A 67 -1.02 -6.08 23.59
C LEU A 67 0.52 -6.00 23.68
N LEU A 68 1.18 -5.38 22.68
CA LEU A 68 2.62 -5.10 22.73
C LEU A 68 2.96 -4.12 23.85
N GLU A 69 2.19 -3.02 23.99
CA GLU A 69 2.31 -2.05 25.07
C GLU A 69 2.10 -2.70 26.44
N MET A 70 1.19 -3.66 26.55
CA MET A 70 0.94 -4.44 27.77
C MET A 70 2.05 -5.48 28.07
N GLY A 71 3.05 -5.63 27.20
CA GLY A 71 4.21 -6.49 27.43
C GLY A 71 4.05 -7.96 27.03
N PHE A 72 3.09 -8.28 26.18
CA PHE A 72 2.94 -9.63 25.64
C PHE A 72 3.99 -9.94 24.55
N GLU A 73 4.46 -11.18 24.50
CA GLU A 73 5.23 -11.73 23.40
C GLU A 73 4.30 -12.10 22.23
N LEU A 74 4.31 -11.29 21.17
CA LEU A 74 3.35 -11.41 20.09
C LEU A 74 3.93 -12.13 18.87
N THR A 75 3.10 -12.95 18.23
CA THR A 75 3.39 -13.63 16.97
C THR A 75 2.29 -13.35 15.96
N LEU A 76 2.60 -12.62 14.88
CA LEU A 76 1.66 -12.43 13.78
C LEU A 76 1.82 -13.55 12.77
N VAL A 77 0.72 -14.18 12.36
CA VAL A 77 0.73 -15.36 11.50
C VAL A 77 0.06 -15.07 10.17
N ASN A 78 0.68 -15.52 9.10
CA ASN A 78 0.09 -15.43 7.77
C ASN A 78 -1.07 -16.43 7.64
N PRO A 79 -2.29 -15.99 7.27
CA PRO A 79 -3.47 -16.84 7.07
C PRO A 79 -3.21 -18.03 6.12
N PHE A 80 -2.42 -17.78 5.08
CA PHE A 80 -2.09 -18.82 4.10
C PHE A 80 -1.37 -20.02 4.73
N LEU A 81 -0.46 -19.77 5.67
CA LEU A 81 0.29 -20.84 6.35
C LEU A 81 -0.62 -21.65 7.29
N ILE A 82 -1.56 -20.98 7.98
CA ILE A 82 -2.51 -21.66 8.87
C ILE A 82 -3.48 -22.54 8.05
N LYS A 83 -3.94 -22.02 6.90
CA LYS A 83 -4.89 -22.73 6.02
C LYS A 83 -4.31 -23.98 5.35
N GLN A 84 -3.01 -24.09 5.21
CA GLN A 84 -2.33 -25.26 4.65
C GLN A 84 -2.16 -26.40 5.67
N MET A 85 -2.32 -26.12 6.95
CA MET A 85 -2.20 -27.16 7.96
C MET A 85 -3.48 -28.02 8.05
N PRO A 86 -3.38 -29.36 8.12
CA PRO A 86 -4.54 -30.22 8.19
C PRO A 86 -5.33 -30.00 9.48
N GLY A 87 -6.62 -29.65 9.36
CA GLY A 87 -7.53 -29.40 10.48
C GLY A 87 -8.91 -28.92 10.01
N ARG A 88 -9.96 -29.08 10.83
CA ARG A 88 -11.31 -28.63 10.50
C ARG A 88 -11.50 -27.15 10.85
N LYS A 89 -12.08 -26.39 9.93
CA LYS A 89 -12.34 -24.94 10.04
C LYS A 89 -13.71 -24.62 10.64
N SER A 90 -13.71 -23.72 11.62
CA SER A 90 -14.80 -22.84 12.02
C SER A 90 -14.17 -21.74 12.87
N ASP A 91 -14.69 -20.52 12.88
CA ASP A 91 -14.12 -19.35 13.54
C ASP A 91 -13.77 -19.59 15.03
N VAL A 92 -14.61 -20.33 15.74
CA VAL A 92 -14.36 -20.79 17.12
C VAL A 92 -13.14 -21.71 17.19
N LYS A 93 -12.87 -22.49 16.14
CA LYS A 93 -11.73 -23.41 16.08
C LYS A 93 -10.46 -22.72 15.61
N ASP A 94 -10.56 -21.59 14.92
CA ASP A 94 -9.39 -20.89 14.40
C ASP A 94 -8.55 -20.30 15.54
N ALA A 95 -9.15 -19.65 16.52
CA ALA A 95 -8.44 -19.17 17.73
C ALA A 95 -7.81 -20.33 18.52
N GLN A 96 -8.55 -21.43 18.73
CA GLN A 96 -8.04 -22.62 19.42
C GLN A 96 -6.89 -23.29 18.65
N TRP A 97 -6.99 -23.30 17.32
CA TRP A 97 -5.98 -23.86 16.45
C TRP A 97 -4.69 -23.03 16.45
N ILE A 98 -4.81 -21.71 16.36
CA ILE A 98 -3.69 -20.78 16.47
C ILE A 98 -2.96 -20.96 17.81
N ALA A 99 -3.70 -21.05 18.94
CA ALA A 99 -3.12 -21.29 20.26
C ALA A 99 -2.35 -22.62 20.32
N THR A 100 -2.94 -23.68 19.75
CA THR A 100 -2.32 -25.02 19.71
C THR A 100 -1.02 -25.02 18.89
N LEU A 101 -1.04 -24.39 17.72
CA LEU A 101 0.11 -24.29 16.84
C LEU A 101 1.22 -23.44 17.48
N LEU A 102 0.87 -22.33 18.16
CA LEU A 102 1.82 -21.50 18.89
C LEU A 102 2.54 -22.28 19.99
N HIS A 103 1.79 -23.03 20.79
CA HIS A 103 2.34 -23.83 21.88
C HIS A 103 3.32 -24.90 21.37
N LYS A 104 2.98 -25.54 20.24
CA LYS A 104 3.82 -26.56 19.60
C LYS A 104 5.00 -25.99 18.80
N ASN A 105 5.17 -24.67 18.78
CA ASN A 105 6.19 -23.95 17.98
C ASN A 105 6.13 -24.30 16.47
N LEU A 106 4.95 -24.60 15.95
CA LEU A 106 4.72 -24.91 14.53
C LEU A 106 4.43 -23.67 13.69
N ILE A 107 4.28 -22.51 14.31
CA ILE A 107 4.04 -21.23 13.65
C ILE A 107 5.36 -20.49 13.48
N ARG A 108 5.63 -20.06 12.25
CA ARG A 108 6.64 -19.04 11.99
C ARG A 108 5.94 -17.68 11.97
N GLY A 109 6.34 -16.77 12.86
CA GLY A 109 5.84 -15.41 12.87
C GLY A 109 6.27 -14.63 11.63
N SER A 110 5.39 -13.76 11.15
CA SER A 110 5.76 -12.74 10.19
C SER A 110 6.64 -11.69 10.84
N VAL A 111 7.64 -11.21 10.12
CA VAL A 111 8.46 -10.07 10.58
C VAL A 111 7.60 -8.81 10.56
N ILE A 112 7.40 -8.19 11.70
CA ILE A 112 6.74 -6.90 11.81
C ILE A 112 7.83 -5.84 11.92
N PRO A 113 7.87 -4.90 10.97
CA PRO A 113 8.84 -3.81 11.02
C PRO A 113 8.58 -2.90 12.23
N ASN A 114 9.59 -2.14 12.63
CA ASN A 114 9.44 -1.10 13.65
C ASN A 114 8.40 -0.03 13.22
N SER A 115 7.98 0.82 14.16
CA SER A 115 6.95 1.83 13.94
C SER A 115 7.31 2.81 12.81
N THR A 116 8.56 3.20 12.70
CA THR A 116 9.07 4.12 11.67
C THR A 116 8.94 3.52 10.27
N ILE A 117 9.31 2.24 10.11
CA ILE A 117 9.09 1.52 8.82
C ILE A 117 7.60 1.35 8.53
N GLN A 118 6.77 1.11 9.55
CA GLN A 118 5.31 1.03 9.34
C GLN A 118 4.75 2.37 8.87
N GLU A 119 5.18 3.48 9.45
CA GLU A 119 4.82 4.83 9.03
C GLU A 119 5.29 5.11 7.59
N LEU A 120 6.56 4.83 7.28
CA LEU A 120 7.09 4.99 5.93
C LEU A 120 6.32 4.14 4.91
N ARG A 121 5.96 2.91 5.27
CA ARG A 121 5.16 2.00 4.44
C ARG A 121 3.74 2.54 4.21
N PHE A 122 3.15 3.20 5.20
CA PHE A 122 1.87 3.87 5.03
C PHE A 122 1.95 4.96 3.95
N TYR A 123 2.96 5.82 4.01
CA TYR A 123 3.14 6.90 3.03
C TYR A 123 3.51 6.38 1.64
N THR A 124 4.39 5.40 1.52
CA THR A 124 4.77 4.83 0.20
C THR A 124 3.58 4.17 -0.49
N ARG A 125 2.74 3.45 0.24
CA ARG A 125 1.52 2.85 -0.29
C ARG A 125 0.47 3.90 -0.64
N LYS A 126 0.35 4.97 0.16
CA LYS A 126 -0.50 6.13 -0.16
C LYS A 126 -0.02 6.81 -1.44
N TYR A 127 1.28 7.04 -1.58
CA TYR A 127 1.89 7.59 -2.80
C TYR A 127 1.56 6.75 -4.04
N MET A 128 1.75 5.44 -3.97
CA MET A 128 1.41 4.53 -5.09
C MET A 128 -0.07 4.63 -5.47
N LYS A 129 -0.95 4.72 -4.48
CA LYS A 129 -2.39 4.88 -4.72
C LYS A 129 -2.72 6.22 -5.37
N LEU A 130 -2.12 7.31 -4.91
CA LEU A 130 -2.27 8.64 -5.51
C LEU A 130 -1.83 8.65 -6.98
N GLN A 131 -0.70 8.01 -7.31
CA GLN A 131 -0.23 7.89 -8.71
C GLN A 131 -1.21 7.12 -9.59
N GLN A 132 -1.79 6.02 -9.09
CA GLN A 132 -2.81 5.26 -9.81
C GLN A 132 -4.07 6.11 -10.06
N ASP A 133 -4.53 6.85 -9.06
CA ASP A 133 -5.76 7.64 -9.17
C ASP A 133 -5.55 8.85 -10.09
N LYS A 134 -4.37 9.50 -10.07
CA LYS A 134 -3.98 10.52 -11.07
C LYS A 134 -3.99 9.95 -12.50
N SER A 135 -3.47 8.75 -12.70
CA SER A 135 -3.47 8.11 -14.02
C SER A 135 -4.89 7.83 -14.54
N LYS A 136 -5.80 7.42 -13.63
CA LYS A 136 -7.22 7.24 -13.98
C LYS A 136 -7.89 8.56 -14.38
N LEU A 137 -7.59 9.65 -13.65
CA LEU A 137 -8.13 10.98 -13.98
C LEU A 137 -7.62 11.49 -15.32
N LEU A 138 -6.33 11.30 -15.62
CA LEU A 138 -5.79 11.64 -16.94
C LEU A 138 -6.52 10.90 -18.06
N THR A 139 -6.80 9.61 -17.86
CA THR A 139 -7.58 8.82 -18.82
C THR A 139 -9.02 9.35 -18.97
N LYS A 140 -9.65 9.80 -17.88
CA LYS A 140 -10.99 10.41 -17.95
C LYS A 140 -10.95 11.74 -18.70
N MET A 141 -9.98 12.60 -18.40
CA MET A 141 -9.82 13.88 -19.13
C MET A 141 -9.55 13.66 -20.60
N ASP A 142 -8.71 12.68 -20.97
CA ASP A 142 -8.44 12.31 -22.35
C ASP A 142 -9.73 11.88 -23.08
N ARG A 143 -10.57 11.07 -22.44
CA ARG A 143 -11.88 10.69 -23.03
C ARG A 143 -12.77 11.89 -23.30
N ILE A 144 -12.80 12.88 -22.42
CA ILE A 144 -13.60 14.09 -22.62
C ILE A 144 -13.09 14.89 -23.82
N ILE A 145 -11.79 15.07 -24.00
CA ILE A 145 -11.23 15.78 -25.15
C ILE A 145 -11.36 14.98 -26.44
N VAL A 146 -11.31 13.64 -26.39
CA VAL A 146 -11.58 12.78 -27.54
C VAL A 146 -13.04 12.87 -27.99
N MET A 147 -14.00 13.05 -27.07
CA MET A 147 -15.40 13.32 -27.40
C MET A 147 -15.57 14.65 -28.17
N ALA A 148 -14.68 15.62 -27.92
CA ALA A 148 -14.60 16.87 -28.69
C ALA A 148 -13.76 16.73 -29.98
N ASN A 149 -13.38 15.52 -30.36
CA ASN A 149 -12.49 15.18 -31.47
C ASN A 149 -11.09 15.82 -31.37
N ILE A 150 -10.61 16.13 -30.16
CA ILE A 150 -9.22 16.54 -29.91
C ILE A 150 -8.44 15.30 -29.47
N ARG A 151 -7.36 14.95 -30.21
CA ARG A 151 -6.66 13.67 -30.08
C ARG A 151 -5.19 13.82 -29.72
N ILE A 152 -4.87 14.67 -28.74
CA ILE A 152 -3.49 14.90 -28.32
C ILE A 152 -2.79 13.61 -27.85
N SER A 153 -3.53 12.68 -27.26
CA SER A 153 -3.04 11.37 -26.82
C SER A 153 -2.44 10.54 -27.96
N SER A 154 -2.89 10.74 -29.20
CA SER A 154 -2.32 10.07 -30.38
C SER A 154 -0.95 10.60 -30.79
N CYS A 155 -0.54 11.76 -30.26
CA CYS A 155 0.71 12.45 -30.59
C CYS A 155 1.75 12.40 -29.48
N VAL A 156 1.38 11.98 -28.26
CA VAL A 156 2.26 11.94 -27.09
C VAL A 156 2.46 10.50 -26.63
N SER A 157 3.64 10.20 -26.08
CA SER A 157 3.93 8.85 -25.58
C SER A 157 3.24 8.51 -24.24
N LYS A 158 2.90 9.53 -23.45
CA LYS A 158 2.25 9.37 -22.13
C LYS A 158 1.32 10.53 -21.83
N LEU A 159 0.15 10.25 -21.28
CA LEU A 159 -0.81 11.27 -20.82
C LEU A 159 -0.28 12.10 -19.65
N THR A 160 0.65 11.57 -18.87
CA THR A 160 1.34 12.29 -17.79
C THR A 160 2.28 13.39 -18.26
N ASN A 161 2.42 13.57 -19.59
CA ASN A 161 3.27 14.62 -20.15
C ASN A 161 2.73 16.00 -19.76
N LYS A 162 3.61 16.88 -19.26
CA LYS A 162 3.29 18.25 -18.87
C LYS A 162 2.56 19.03 -19.98
N SER A 163 2.90 18.77 -21.24
CA SER A 163 2.22 19.39 -22.39
C SER A 163 0.74 19.03 -22.47
N VAL A 164 0.34 17.81 -22.12
CA VAL A 164 -1.09 17.39 -22.10
C VAL A 164 -1.85 18.20 -21.07
N ILE A 165 -1.31 18.35 -19.86
CA ILE A 165 -1.92 19.12 -18.81
C ILE A 165 -2.09 20.58 -19.22
N MET A 166 -1.05 21.19 -19.82
CA MET A 166 -1.10 22.58 -20.29
C MET A 166 -2.14 22.79 -21.40
N VAL A 167 -2.29 21.82 -22.30
CA VAL A 167 -3.35 21.87 -23.33
C VAL A 167 -4.74 21.74 -22.70
N ILE A 168 -4.92 20.84 -21.74
CA ILE A 168 -6.19 20.71 -20.99
C ILE A 168 -6.53 22.03 -20.28
N ASP A 169 -5.58 22.66 -19.60
CA ASP A 169 -5.77 23.94 -18.92
C ASP A 169 -6.18 25.06 -19.90
N ALA A 170 -5.54 25.10 -21.08
CA ALA A 170 -5.89 26.05 -22.11
C ALA A 170 -7.31 25.82 -22.68
N LEU A 171 -7.68 24.57 -22.91
CA LEU A 171 -9.02 24.19 -23.36
C LEU A 171 -10.10 24.57 -22.33
N ILE A 172 -9.85 24.37 -21.04
CA ILE A 172 -10.73 24.78 -19.95
C ILE A 172 -10.91 26.31 -19.95
N LYS A 173 -9.83 27.07 -20.21
CA LYS A 173 -9.85 28.55 -20.28
C LYS A 173 -10.48 29.09 -21.57
N GLY A 174 -10.90 28.23 -22.48
CA GLY A 174 -11.59 28.63 -23.72
C GLY A 174 -10.69 28.72 -24.94
N GLU A 175 -9.40 28.41 -24.85
CA GLU A 175 -8.55 28.38 -26.05
C GLU A 175 -8.97 27.22 -26.96
N THR A 176 -9.18 27.51 -28.24
CA THR A 176 -9.58 26.55 -29.27
C THR A 176 -8.73 26.60 -30.53
N ASN A 177 -7.86 27.63 -30.64
CA ASN A 177 -7.00 27.77 -31.80
C ASN A 177 -5.87 26.71 -31.74
N PRO A 178 -5.81 25.79 -32.71
CA PRO A 178 -4.79 24.74 -32.72
C PRO A 178 -3.36 25.27 -32.70
N ASP A 179 -3.09 26.40 -33.35
CA ASP A 179 -1.75 26.98 -33.41
C ASP A 179 -1.29 27.51 -32.05
N ASN A 180 -2.21 28.01 -31.22
CA ASN A 180 -1.92 28.41 -29.84
C ASN A 180 -1.73 27.17 -28.95
N LEU A 181 -2.55 26.15 -29.09
CA LEU A 181 -2.43 24.89 -28.36
C LEU A 181 -1.11 24.18 -28.68
N MET A 182 -0.66 24.22 -29.95
CA MET A 182 0.64 23.68 -30.36
C MET A 182 1.83 24.32 -29.65
N LYS A 183 1.73 25.61 -29.28
CA LYS A 183 2.82 26.32 -28.55
C LYS A 183 3.04 25.72 -27.15
N LEU A 184 2.04 25.05 -26.58
CA LEU A 184 2.08 24.40 -25.26
C LEU A 184 2.70 23.00 -25.29
N VAL A 185 2.93 22.44 -26.49
CA VAL A 185 3.53 21.11 -26.67
C VAL A 185 5.02 21.24 -26.86
N TYR A 186 5.80 20.61 -25.99
CA TYR A 186 7.26 20.69 -26.00
C TYR A 186 7.93 19.40 -26.49
N GLY A 187 9.21 19.54 -26.86
CA GLY A 187 10.10 18.41 -27.16
C GLY A 187 9.90 17.78 -28.54
N ASN A 188 10.35 16.53 -28.67
CA ASN A 188 10.38 15.79 -29.94
C ASN A 188 9.00 15.64 -30.62
N THR A 189 7.92 15.69 -29.88
CA THR A 189 6.56 15.62 -30.41
C THR A 189 6.24 16.80 -31.33
N LYS A 190 6.67 18.01 -30.96
CA LYS A 190 6.48 19.22 -31.77
C LYS A 190 7.26 19.16 -33.09
N ASN A 191 8.50 18.69 -33.02
CA ASN A 191 9.43 18.74 -34.17
C ASN A 191 9.18 17.62 -35.19
N LYS A 192 8.76 16.43 -34.74
CA LYS A 192 8.58 15.25 -35.60
C LYS A 192 7.18 15.12 -36.22
N GLN A 193 6.17 15.77 -35.67
CA GLN A 193 4.77 15.55 -36.03
C GLN A 193 3.94 16.84 -36.12
N SER A 194 4.53 17.98 -36.49
CA SER A 194 3.86 19.28 -36.44
C SER A 194 2.54 19.34 -37.21
N GLY A 195 2.45 18.78 -38.39
CA GLY A 195 1.21 18.72 -39.19
C GLY A 195 0.15 17.84 -38.51
N LYS A 196 0.52 16.62 -38.10
CA LYS A 196 -0.39 15.71 -37.38
C LYS A 196 -0.85 16.25 -36.05
N LEU A 197 0.04 16.96 -35.35
CA LEU A 197 -0.28 17.57 -34.05
C LEU A 197 -1.31 18.70 -34.23
N ARG A 198 -1.19 19.52 -35.26
CA ARG A 198 -2.19 20.57 -35.55
C ARG A 198 -3.55 19.97 -35.83
N GLU A 199 -3.63 18.92 -36.64
CA GLU A 199 -4.88 18.19 -36.90
C GLU A 199 -5.44 17.56 -35.64
N ALA A 200 -4.60 16.93 -34.81
CA ALA A 200 -5.00 16.31 -33.55
C ALA A 200 -5.53 17.29 -32.51
N LEU A 201 -5.11 18.58 -32.57
CA LEU A 201 -5.60 19.65 -31.72
C LEU A 201 -6.79 20.42 -32.29
N THR A 202 -7.23 20.08 -33.50
CA THR A 202 -8.41 20.67 -34.12
C THR A 202 -9.64 19.84 -33.76
N GLY A 203 -10.61 20.46 -33.08
CA GLY A 203 -11.83 19.79 -32.66
C GLY A 203 -12.96 20.74 -32.24
N TYR A 204 -14.03 20.19 -31.70
CA TYR A 204 -15.27 20.91 -31.38
C TYR A 204 -15.57 20.85 -29.87
N ILE A 205 -14.75 21.54 -29.06
CA ILE A 205 -14.97 21.58 -27.62
C ILE A 205 -16.17 22.50 -27.29
N LYS A 206 -17.13 21.98 -26.54
CA LYS A 206 -18.33 22.68 -26.07
C LYS A 206 -18.24 22.97 -24.58
N ASP A 207 -19.13 23.83 -24.07
CA ASP A 207 -19.12 24.28 -22.68
C ASP A 207 -19.27 23.13 -21.66
N HIS A 208 -20.07 22.11 -21.96
CA HIS A 208 -20.19 20.97 -21.09
C HIS A 208 -18.89 20.12 -21.03
N HIS A 209 -18.12 20.05 -22.14
CA HIS A 209 -16.79 19.41 -22.14
C HIS A 209 -15.82 20.19 -21.26
N ARG A 210 -15.79 21.54 -21.37
CA ARG A 210 -14.92 22.40 -20.53
C ARG A 210 -15.27 22.26 -19.06
N LYS A 211 -16.58 22.24 -18.75
CA LYS A 211 -17.08 22.09 -17.39
C LYS A 211 -16.67 20.75 -16.78
N ALA A 212 -16.84 19.67 -17.54
CA ALA A 212 -16.41 18.34 -17.12
C ALA A 212 -14.88 18.24 -16.94
N LEU A 213 -14.11 18.78 -17.90
CA LEU A 213 -12.64 18.87 -17.78
C LEU A 213 -12.21 19.64 -16.54
N LYS A 214 -12.86 20.76 -16.24
CA LYS A 214 -12.56 21.56 -15.06
C LYS A 214 -12.74 20.76 -13.78
N TRP A 215 -13.84 20.02 -13.63
CA TRP A 215 -14.09 19.20 -12.46
C TRP A 215 -13.04 18.07 -12.28
N GLU A 216 -12.71 17.35 -13.36
CA GLU A 216 -11.69 16.30 -13.28
C GLU A 216 -10.29 16.89 -13.02
N LYS A 217 -10.01 18.10 -13.55
CA LYS A 217 -8.73 18.80 -13.33
C LYS A 217 -8.58 19.29 -11.88
N GLU A 218 -9.64 19.80 -11.27
CA GLU A 218 -9.65 20.20 -9.85
C GLU A 218 -9.32 19.00 -8.94
N ILE A 219 -9.87 17.83 -9.23
CA ILE A 219 -9.55 16.60 -8.50
C ILE A 219 -8.08 16.21 -8.74
N TYR A 220 -7.61 16.29 -9.99
CA TYR A 220 -6.23 16.00 -10.34
C TYR A 220 -5.24 16.90 -9.60
N ASP A 221 -5.49 18.19 -9.55
CA ASP A 221 -4.63 19.16 -8.87
C ASP A 221 -4.57 18.92 -7.36
N ASN A 222 -5.69 18.53 -6.77
CA ASN A 222 -5.71 18.13 -5.35
C ASN A 222 -4.89 16.87 -5.10
N LEU A 223 -4.98 15.85 -5.97
CA LEU A 223 -4.14 14.64 -5.86
C LEU A 223 -2.66 14.94 -6.08
N GLU A 224 -2.35 15.90 -6.97
CA GLU A 224 -0.96 16.33 -7.21
C GLU A 224 -0.37 16.97 -5.96
N ARG A 225 -1.11 17.89 -5.30
CA ARG A 225 -0.71 18.50 -4.04
C ARG A 225 -0.50 17.44 -2.94
N GLN A 226 -1.47 16.52 -2.77
CA GLN A 226 -1.32 15.42 -1.81
C GLN A 226 -0.12 14.51 -2.13
N THR A 227 0.20 14.33 -3.41
CA THR A 227 1.38 13.57 -3.82
C THR A 227 2.67 14.24 -3.37
N ILE A 228 2.77 15.56 -3.53
CA ILE A 228 3.93 16.35 -3.09
C ILE A 228 4.08 16.24 -1.58
N GLU A 229 3.02 16.54 -0.82
CA GLU A 229 3.01 16.45 0.65
C GLU A 229 3.42 15.03 1.13
N CYS A 230 2.91 13.99 0.44
CA CYS A 230 3.25 12.60 0.76
C CYS A 230 4.73 12.29 0.52
N VAL A 231 5.32 12.81 -0.56
CA VAL A 231 6.74 12.65 -0.86
C VAL A 231 7.60 13.39 0.16
N GLU A 232 7.21 14.60 0.56
CA GLU A 232 7.92 15.37 1.60
C GLU A 232 7.99 14.61 2.91
N GLU A 233 6.90 13.98 3.36
CA GLU A 233 6.91 13.14 4.55
C GLU A 233 7.78 11.88 4.41
N MET A 234 7.71 11.21 3.26
CA MET A 234 8.58 10.06 2.97
C MET A 234 10.05 10.45 3.02
N GLU A 235 10.41 11.60 2.45
CA GLU A 235 11.77 12.12 2.44
C GLU A 235 12.23 12.51 3.85
N ARG A 236 11.38 13.18 4.63
CA ARG A 236 11.65 13.56 6.02
C ARG A 236 11.99 12.33 6.89
N ILE A 237 11.14 11.29 6.84
CA ILE A 237 11.35 10.07 7.60
C ILE A 237 12.68 9.40 7.20
N CYS A 238 12.99 9.33 5.91
CA CYS A 238 14.24 8.72 5.46
C CYS A 238 15.47 9.55 5.82
N GLU A 239 15.38 10.87 5.79
CA GLU A 239 16.49 11.76 6.16
C GLU A 239 16.80 11.70 7.66
N GLU A 240 15.76 11.52 8.47
CA GLU A 240 15.89 11.42 9.93
C GLU A 240 16.40 10.05 10.39
N HIS A 241 15.98 8.95 9.75
CA HIS A 241 16.19 7.60 10.27
C HIS A 241 16.98 6.65 9.36
N TYR A 242 17.12 6.93 8.05
CA TYR A 242 17.66 5.98 7.06
C TYR A 242 18.59 6.66 6.04
N LYS A 243 19.35 7.66 6.49
CA LYS A 243 20.19 8.48 5.61
C LYS A 243 21.29 7.66 4.92
N ASP A 244 21.92 6.77 5.65
CA ASP A 244 23.03 5.96 5.14
C ASP A 244 22.53 4.92 4.14
N GLU A 245 21.40 4.28 4.43
CA GLU A 245 20.74 3.34 3.52
C GLU A 245 20.28 4.03 2.25
N MET A 246 19.77 5.26 2.34
CA MET A 246 19.40 6.07 1.20
C MET A 246 20.58 6.36 0.28
N VAL A 247 21.72 6.76 0.85
CA VAL A 247 22.96 7.00 0.08
C VAL A 247 23.44 5.71 -0.59
N LEU A 248 23.45 4.61 0.14
CA LEU A 248 23.86 3.31 -0.38
C LEU A 248 22.97 2.85 -1.55
N LEU A 249 21.64 2.90 -1.38
CA LEU A 249 20.71 2.47 -2.42
C LEU A 249 20.78 3.36 -3.66
N GLN A 250 20.93 4.67 -3.50
CA GLN A 250 21.04 5.60 -4.63
C GLN A 250 22.38 5.51 -5.36
N SER A 251 23.41 4.87 -4.78
CA SER A 251 24.66 4.57 -5.50
C SER A 251 24.48 3.49 -6.58
N LEU A 252 23.39 2.71 -6.51
CA LEU A 252 23.09 1.69 -7.51
C LEU A 252 22.51 2.32 -8.78
N PRO A 253 23.03 1.99 -9.99
CA PRO A 253 22.50 2.53 -11.23
C PRO A 253 21.00 2.24 -11.41
N GLY A 254 20.22 3.27 -11.72
CA GLY A 254 18.78 3.16 -11.94
C GLY A 254 17.91 3.24 -10.70
N VAL A 255 18.48 3.31 -9.50
CA VAL A 255 17.72 3.50 -8.26
C VAL A 255 17.52 5.00 -8.00
N SER A 256 16.30 5.48 -8.24
CA SER A 256 15.90 6.85 -7.90
C SER A 256 15.66 7.02 -6.39
N LYS A 257 15.61 8.27 -5.91
CA LYS A 257 15.28 8.59 -4.50
C LYS A 257 13.99 7.90 -4.07
N ILE A 258 12.92 8.02 -4.85
CA ILE A 258 11.61 7.37 -4.55
C ILE A 258 11.74 5.84 -4.55
N THR A 259 12.50 5.27 -5.47
CA THR A 259 12.73 3.81 -5.50
C THR A 259 13.45 3.34 -4.23
N ALA A 260 14.48 4.07 -3.78
CA ALA A 260 15.20 3.76 -2.55
C ALA A 260 14.27 3.82 -1.33
N ILE A 261 13.45 4.87 -1.21
CA ILE A 261 12.46 5.02 -0.14
C ILE A 261 11.48 3.83 -0.14
N CYS A 262 10.94 3.46 -1.31
CA CYS A 262 10.02 2.32 -1.42
C CYS A 262 10.69 0.98 -1.04
N LEU A 263 11.95 0.78 -1.38
CA LEU A 263 12.71 -0.40 -0.97
C LEU A 263 12.84 -0.46 0.56
N ILE A 264 13.29 0.61 1.20
CA ILE A 264 13.41 0.69 2.66
C ILE A 264 12.04 0.44 3.32
N ALA A 265 10.97 1.03 2.81
CA ALA A 265 9.63 0.85 3.36
C ALA A 265 9.15 -0.61 3.33
N GLU A 266 9.44 -1.34 2.27
CA GLU A 266 8.97 -2.72 2.13
C GLU A 266 9.91 -3.75 2.75
N THR A 267 11.23 -3.61 2.61
CA THR A 267 12.20 -4.58 3.14
C THR A 267 12.61 -4.30 4.60
N GLY A 268 12.49 -3.05 5.06
CA GLY A 268 13.17 -2.55 6.24
C GLY A 268 14.62 -2.19 5.92
N ALA A 269 15.33 -1.61 6.91
CA ALA A 269 16.75 -1.30 6.82
C ALA A 269 17.63 -2.45 7.34
N ASP A 270 17.10 -3.26 8.26
CA ASP A 270 17.80 -4.43 8.81
C ASP A 270 17.69 -5.64 7.87
N MET A 271 18.75 -5.90 7.13
CA MET A 271 18.83 -7.06 6.23
C MET A 271 19.09 -8.39 6.95
N SER A 272 19.38 -8.41 8.24
CA SER A 272 19.57 -9.64 9.02
C SER A 272 18.30 -10.48 9.14
N VAL A 273 17.14 -9.87 8.91
CA VAL A 273 15.84 -10.56 8.84
C VAL A 273 15.75 -11.57 7.66
N PHE A 274 16.63 -11.43 6.67
CA PHE A 274 16.74 -12.36 5.55
C PHE A 274 18.03 -13.18 5.68
N GLU A 275 17.90 -14.51 5.84
CA GLU A 275 19.06 -15.42 5.97
C GLU A 275 20.05 -15.29 4.79
N ASN A 276 19.55 -14.99 3.59
CA ASN A 276 20.34 -14.81 2.37
C ASN A 276 19.52 -14.10 1.27
N SER A 277 20.18 -13.75 0.16
CA SER A 277 19.54 -13.10 -0.99
C SER A 277 18.41 -13.92 -1.62
N GLY A 278 18.49 -15.26 -1.58
CA GLY A 278 17.43 -16.13 -2.08
C GLY A 278 16.14 -16.04 -1.24
N LYS A 279 16.23 -15.76 0.06
CA LYS A 279 15.05 -15.49 0.92
C LYS A 279 14.42 -14.16 0.60
N LEU A 280 15.22 -13.11 0.37
CA LEU A 280 14.74 -11.80 -0.04
C LEU A 280 14.05 -11.86 -1.41
N THR A 281 14.65 -12.51 -2.42
CA THR A 281 14.04 -12.66 -3.75
C THR A 281 12.77 -13.51 -3.71
N GLY A 282 12.73 -14.54 -2.87
CA GLY A 282 11.52 -15.34 -2.63
C GLY A 282 10.41 -14.52 -1.99
N TRP A 283 10.74 -13.71 -0.98
CA TRP A 283 9.80 -12.80 -0.32
C TRP A 283 9.26 -11.73 -1.30
N ALA A 284 10.12 -11.19 -2.16
CA ALA A 284 9.73 -10.23 -3.19
C ALA A 284 8.91 -10.84 -4.34
N GLY A 285 8.66 -12.16 -4.34
CA GLY A 285 7.91 -12.84 -5.39
C GLY A 285 8.68 -12.98 -6.71
N LEU A 286 9.99 -12.74 -6.71
CA LEU A 286 10.84 -12.86 -7.89
C LEU A 286 11.32 -14.30 -8.15
N ARG A 287 11.10 -15.21 -7.19
CA ARG A 287 11.42 -16.63 -7.34
C ARG A 287 10.22 -17.34 -7.98
N PRO A 288 10.41 -18.11 -9.07
CA PRO A 288 9.36 -18.93 -9.66
C PRO A 288 8.84 -19.93 -8.61
N ARG A 289 7.52 -20.16 -8.58
CA ARG A 289 6.95 -21.27 -7.84
C ARG A 289 7.33 -22.56 -8.57
N ASN A 290 7.85 -23.54 -7.85
CA ASN A 290 7.93 -24.90 -8.36
C ASN A 290 6.52 -25.50 -8.22
N ASP A 291 5.69 -25.31 -9.22
CA ASP A 291 4.47 -26.08 -9.40
C ASP A 291 4.86 -27.29 -10.25
N GLU A 292 5.34 -28.34 -9.61
CA GLU A 292 5.46 -29.66 -10.22
C GLU A 292 4.06 -30.29 -10.19
N SER A 293 3.55 -30.56 -11.40
CA SER A 293 2.33 -31.36 -11.61
C SER A 293 2.58 -32.84 -11.37
#